data_90da2798af2b65a9850cfad26bae4525
#
_entry.id   90da2798af2b65a9850cfad26bae4525
#
_cell.length_a   1.000
_cell.length_b   1.000
_cell.length_c   1.000
_cell.angle_alpha   90.00
_cell.angle_beta   90.00
_cell.angle_gamma   90.00
#
_symmetry.space_group_name_H-M   'P 1'
#
loop_
_entity.id
_entity.type
_entity.pdbx_description
1 polymer ?
#
loop_
_entity_poly.entity_id
_entity_poly.type
_entity_poly.pdbx_seq_one_letter_code
_entity_poly.pdbx_strand_id
1 'polypeptide(L)'
;VGYPGPALMHVSLWMPEVPNGTKIPVIATIHPYYDFGGEGVVGDDSNPNTIPDAGVGLWVLEEFVPHGYALAQISTFGTGQSTHCQDVKGLGEQIGIQAAVHWLGEQEWSNGNVGLMGKSYAGTTNWEAAQNPSEHLKTIVPISGSIGVQQMFYRNGSSEARAMLYDVLYEGATADATSDDMRFCTDDAIGPLSPFTTWFGAGLGGDEWNDYWDERYHLQDVIDNYKGSVYIVWGLQDWNVDPYHAFPTHQLLKDAGINVRTIAGQWGHNLSLIHI
;
A
#
# COMPACT_ATOMS: atom_id res chain seq x y z
N VAL A 1 -2.53 2.95 -24.62
CA VAL A 1 -3.97 2.80 -24.90
C VAL A 1 -4.66 2.69 -23.56
N GLY A 2 -5.36 3.73 -23.11
CA GLY A 2 -5.99 3.74 -21.79
C GLY A 2 -7.07 2.67 -21.67
N TYR A 3 -7.28 2.18 -20.48
CA TYR A 3 -8.36 1.27 -20.14
C TYR A 3 -9.73 1.89 -20.52
N PRO A 4 -10.61 1.16 -21.24
CA PRO A 4 -11.81 1.75 -21.83
C PRO A 4 -12.98 1.95 -20.86
N GLY A 5 -12.85 1.55 -19.58
CA GLY A 5 -13.90 1.60 -18.57
C GLY A 5 -13.60 2.54 -17.40
N PRO A 6 -14.51 2.68 -16.45
CA PRO A 6 -14.26 3.41 -15.21
C PRO A 6 -13.21 2.67 -14.36
N ALA A 7 -12.31 3.44 -13.72
CA ALA A 7 -11.38 2.89 -12.76
C ALA A 7 -12.12 2.58 -11.45
N LEU A 8 -12.24 1.31 -11.09
CA LEU A 8 -12.91 0.84 -9.89
C LEU A 8 -11.93 0.07 -9.01
N MET A 9 -11.93 0.35 -7.74
CA MET A 9 -11.18 -0.43 -6.73
C MET A 9 -12.13 -1.34 -5.97
N HIS A 10 -11.74 -2.60 -5.84
CA HIS A 10 -12.47 -3.58 -5.03
C HIS A 10 -12.19 -3.35 -3.55
N VAL A 11 -13.23 -3.33 -2.73
CA VAL A 11 -13.16 -3.13 -1.29
C VAL A 11 -13.92 -4.24 -0.58
N SER A 12 -13.23 -5.01 0.25
CA SER A 12 -13.84 -5.98 1.17
C SER A 12 -13.94 -5.37 2.57
N LEU A 13 -15.11 -5.51 3.21
CA LEU A 13 -15.41 -4.88 4.49
C LEU A 13 -15.78 -5.91 5.54
N TRP A 14 -15.19 -5.82 6.72
CA TRP A 14 -15.60 -6.53 7.94
C TRP A 14 -16.08 -5.51 8.97
N MET A 15 -17.35 -5.64 9.34
CA MET A 15 -18.03 -4.68 10.19
C MET A 15 -18.14 -5.20 11.63
N PRO A 16 -17.94 -4.34 12.64
CA PRO A 16 -18.17 -4.73 14.03
C PRO A 16 -19.66 -4.87 14.33
N GLU A 17 -19.98 -5.69 15.31
CA GLU A 17 -21.32 -5.72 15.90
C GLU A 17 -21.52 -4.51 16.83
N VAL A 18 -22.24 -3.51 16.36
CA VAL A 18 -22.54 -2.28 17.12
C VAL A 18 -24.03 -1.96 17.04
N PRO A 19 -24.58 -1.18 18.01
CA PRO A 19 -25.97 -0.73 17.94
C PRO A 19 -26.29 0.00 16.63
N ASN A 20 -27.49 -0.20 16.11
CA ASN A 20 -27.95 0.45 14.89
C ASN A 20 -27.77 1.98 14.96
N GLY A 21 -27.23 2.55 13.89
CA GLY A 21 -26.96 3.99 13.78
C GLY A 21 -25.66 4.46 14.44
N THR A 22 -24.88 3.54 15.04
CA THR A 22 -23.53 3.87 15.52
C THR A 22 -22.62 4.10 14.33
N LYS A 23 -21.93 5.24 14.33
CA LYS A 23 -20.89 5.55 13.35
C LYS A 23 -19.52 5.09 13.87
N ILE A 24 -18.77 4.40 13.02
CA ILE A 24 -17.54 3.70 13.41
C ILE A 24 -16.33 4.20 12.62
N PRO A 25 -15.11 4.16 13.19
CA PRO A 25 -13.87 4.40 12.45
C PRO A 25 -13.48 3.22 11.58
N VAL A 26 -12.63 3.46 10.60
CA VAL A 26 -12.14 2.45 9.67
C VAL A 26 -10.63 2.29 9.81
N ILE A 27 -10.15 1.04 9.80
CA ILE A 27 -8.76 0.70 9.54
C ILE A 27 -8.71 0.03 8.17
N ALA A 28 -7.94 0.59 7.24
CA ALA A 28 -7.80 0.04 5.90
C ALA A 28 -6.37 -0.43 5.63
N THR A 29 -6.25 -1.47 4.82
CA THR A 29 -4.99 -1.95 4.25
C THR A 29 -5.16 -2.07 2.72
N ILE A 30 -4.19 -1.58 1.97
CA ILE A 30 -4.28 -1.42 0.52
C ILE A 30 -3.02 -2.01 -0.13
N HIS A 31 -3.18 -3.01 -1.00
CA HIS A 31 -2.05 -3.62 -1.72
C HIS A 31 -2.53 -4.51 -2.90
N PRO A 32 -1.61 -5.01 -3.75
CA PRO A 32 -1.97 -5.80 -4.93
C PRO A 32 -2.16 -7.31 -4.68
N TYR A 33 -1.96 -7.84 -3.47
CA TYR A 33 -1.74 -9.27 -3.26
C TYR A 33 -2.95 -10.06 -2.75
N TYR A 34 -4.13 -9.46 -2.62
CA TYR A 34 -5.29 -10.13 -1.99
C TYR A 34 -5.77 -11.40 -2.71
N ASP A 35 -5.52 -11.53 -4.00
CA ASP A 35 -5.87 -12.72 -4.78
C ASP A 35 -4.61 -13.45 -5.31
N PHE A 36 -3.43 -13.10 -4.80
CA PHE A 36 -2.17 -13.67 -5.26
C PHE A 36 -1.93 -15.07 -4.68
N GLY A 37 -1.59 -16.02 -5.57
CA GLY A 37 -1.20 -17.38 -5.17
C GLY A 37 -2.35 -18.33 -4.85
N GLY A 38 -3.57 -18.00 -5.20
CA GLY A 38 -4.73 -18.89 -5.03
C GLY A 38 -5.19 -19.02 -3.57
N GLU A 39 -4.83 -18.08 -2.71
CA GLU A 39 -5.28 -18.04 -1.30
C GLU A 39 -6.79 -17.71 -1.15
N GLY A 40 -7.51 -17.72 -2.26
CA GLY A 40 -8.92 -17.42 -2.33
C GLY A 40 -9.19 -15.92 -2.50
N VAL A 41 -10.25 -15.64 -3.25
CA VAL A 41 -10.69 -14.27 -3.48
C VAL A 41 -11.11 -13.66 -2.14
N VAL A 42 -10.35 -12.72 -1.66
CA VAL A 42 -10.72 -11.95 -0.47
C VAL A 42 -11.97 -11.15 -0.81
N GLY A 43 -13.08 -11.45 -0.13
CA GLY A 43 -14.35 -10.77 -0.38
C GLY A 43 -15.16 -11.33 -1.56
N ASP A 44 -15.03 -12.61 -1.87
CA ASP A 44 -16.00 -13.28 -2.72
C ASP A 44 -17.41 -13.16 -2.11
N ASP A 45 -18.24 -12.32 -2.70
CA ASP A 45 -19.64 -12.10 -2.28
C ASP A 45 -20.45 -13.39 -2.27
N SER A 46 -19.99 -14.44 -2.96
CA SER A 46 -20.58 -15.77 -2.95
C SER A 46 -20.22 -16.59 -1.70
N ASN A 47 -19.19 -16.16 -0.94
CA ASN A 47 -18.72 -16.83 0.27
C ASN A 47 -18.66 -15.87 1.48
N PRO A 48 -19.73 -15.80 2.29
CA PRO A 48 -19.79 -14.93 3.46
C PRO A 48 -18.79 -15.30 4.57
N ASN A 49 -18.03 -16.39 4.41
CA ASN A 49 -17.02 -16.83 5.36
C ASN A 49 -15.60 -16.49 4.90
N THR A 50 -15.41 -15.61 3.90
CA THR A 50 -14.08 -15.10 3.56
C THR A 50 -13.43 -14.44 4.76
N ILE A 51 -12.22 -14.88 5.07
CA ILE A 51 -11.39 -14.27 6.11
C ILE A 51 -10.47 -13.23 5.48
N PRO A 52 -10.07 -12.20 6.23
CA PRO A 52 -9.05 -11.29 5.77
C PRO A 52 -7.74 -12.00 5.45
N ASP A 53 -6.93 -11.36 4.61
CA ASP A 53 -5.57 -11.77 4.36
C ASP A 53 -4.80 -12.06 5.65
N ALA A 54 -4.06 -13.16 5.65
CA ALA A 54 -3.19 -13.52 6.75
C ALA A 54 -2.12 -12.44 6.99
N GLY A 55 -2.02 -11.94 8.17
CA GLY A 55 -1.08 -10.86 8.52
C GLY A 55 -1.79 -9.65 9.11
N VAL A 56 -1.61 -8.47 8.51
CA VAL A 56 -2.18 -7.23 9.07
C VAL A 56 -3.71 -7.28 9.07
N GLY A 57 -4.34 -7.78 8.02
CA GLY A 57 -5.80 -7.88 7.92
C GLY A 57 -6.39 -8.76 9.01
N LEU A 58 -5.86 -9.98 9.17
CA LEU A 58 -6.32 -10.91 10.21
C LEU A 58 -6.12 -10.32 11.61
N TRP A 59 -4.97 -9.70 11.85
CA TRP A 59 -4.70 -9.06 13.13
C TRP A 59 -5.68 -7.91 13.44
N VAL A 60 -6.00 -7.07 12.44
CA VAL A 60 -7.01 -6.02 12.59
C VAL A 60 -8.40 -6.61 12.85
N LEU A 61 -8.76 -7.72 12.16
CA LEU A 61 -10.03 -8.40 12.40
C LEU A 61 -10.14 -8.89 13.85
N GLU A 62 -9.09 -9.50 14.37
CA GLU A 62 -9.10 -10.10 15.70
C GLU A 62 -9.01 -9.07 16.83
N GLU A 63 -8.19 -8.03 16.65
CA GLU A 63 -7.85 -7.07 17.71
C GLU A 63 -8.64 -5.75 17.66
N PHE A 64 -9.12 -5.31 16.50
CA PHE A 64 -9.77 -4.00 16.37
C PHE A 64 -11.26 -4.09 16.04
N VAL A 65 -11.68 -5.03 15.21
CA VAL A 65 -13.10 -5.15 14.84
C VAL A 65 -13.98 -5.39 16.07
N PRO A 66 -13.62 -6.28 17.03
CA PRO A 66 -14.39 -6.43 18.28
C PRO A 66 -14.46 -5.18 19.14
N HIS A 67 -13.57 -4.20 18.90
CA HIS A 67 -13.53 -2.92 19.61
C HIS A 67 -14.21 -1.77 18.85
N GLY A 68 -14.99 -2.08 17.82
CA GLY A 68 -15.84 -1.11 17.11
C GLY A 68 -15.19 -0.42 15.94
N TYR A 69 -14.13 -1.01 15.34
CA TYR A 69 -13.52 -0.55 14.09
C TYR A 69 -14.03 -1.40 12.92
N ALA A 70 -14.28 -0.79 11.76
CA ALA A 70 -14.39 -1.55 10.53
C ALA A 70 -12.99 -1.86 9.98
N LEU A 71 -12.81 -3.03 9.39
CA LEU A 71 -11.65 -3.37 8.56
C LEU A 71 -12.05 -3.23 7.10
N ALA A 72 -11.25 -2.53 6.30
CA ALA A 72 -11.33 -2.48 4.84
C ALA A 72 -10.05 -3.02 4.21
N GLN A 73 -10.19 -4.02 3.33
CA GLN A 73 -9.09 -4.49 2.49
C GLN A 73 -9.37 -4.09 1.05
N ILE A 74 -8.39 -3.46 0.40
CA ILE A 74 -8.57 -2.81 -0.90
C ILE A 74 -7.47 -3.26 -1.84
N SER A 75 -7.85 -3.85 -2.98
CA SER A 75 -6.92 -4.18 -4.06
C SER A 75 -6.57 -2.93 -4.84
N THR A 76 -5.28 -2.72 -5.14
CA THR A 76 -4.84 -1.65 -6.04
C THR A 76 -5.37 -1.88 -7.46
N PHE A 77 -5.37 -0.84 -8.29
CA PHE A 77 -5.81 -0.99 -9.68
C PHE A 77 -5.06 -2.11 -10.40
N GLY A 78 -5.76 -2.83 -11.28
CA GLY A 78 -5.22 -3.92 -12.09
C GLY A 78 -4.87 -5.17 -11.30
N THR A 79 -5.33 -5.31 -10.06
CA THR A 79 -5.09 -6.48 -9.22
C THR A 79 -6.38 -6.94 -8.55
N GLY A 80 -6.48 -8.21 -8.20
CA GLY A 80 -7.67 -8.79 -7.61
C GLY A 80 -8.91 -8.53 -8.47
N GLN A 81 -9.96 -7.95 -7.88
CA GLN A 81 -11.19 -7.58 -8.59
C GLN A 81 -11.23 -6.09 -8.96
N SER A 82 -10.14 -5.35 -8.75
CA SER A 82 -10.02 -3.97 -9.18
C SER A 82 -9.80 -3.87 -10.68
N THR A 83 -10.41 -2.90 -11.32
CA THR A 83 -10.24 -2.65 -12.76
C THR A 83 -9.04 -1.75 -13.04
N HIS A 84 -8.84 -1.36 -14.30
CA HIS A 84 -7.74 -0.53 -14.73
C HIS A 84 -6.37 -1.25 -14.70
N CYS A 85 -5.29 -0.52 -14.92
CA CYS A 85 -3.93 -1.04 -14.95
C CYS A 85 -3.20 -0.78 -13.64
N GLN A 86 -2.39 -1.74 -13.23
CA GLN A 86 -1.48 -1.54 -12.11
C GLN A 86 -0.41 -0.51 -12.50
N ASP A 87 -0.32 0.56 -11.73
CA ASP A 87 0.72 1.58 -11.85
C ASP A 87 1.51 1.61 -10.54
N VAL A 88 2.51 0.74 -10.45
CA VAL A 88 3.25 0.49 -9.21
C VAL A 88 3.79 1.80 -8.62
N LYS A 89 3.15 2.27 -7.55
CA LYS A 89 3.46 3.51 -6.83
C LYS A 89 3.35 4.80 -7.66
N GLY A 90 2.82 4.72 -8.88
CA GLY A 90 2.64 5.87 -9.75
C GLY A 90 1.35 6.64 -9.48
N LEU A 91 1.15 7.71 -10.25
CA LEU A 91 0.04 8.65 -10.06
C LEU A 91 -1.35 8.00 -10.09
N GLY A 92 -1.53 6.99 -10.95
CA GLY A 92 -2.80 6.24 -11.02
C GLY A 92 -3.14 5.56 -9.70
N GLU A 93 -2.18 4.84 -9.13
CA GLU A 93 -2.34 4.17 -7.83
C GLU A 93 -2.57 5.17 -6.69
N GLN A 94 -1.80 6.26 -6.64
CA GLN A 94 -1.93 7.32 -5.65
C GLN A 94 -3.33 7.95 -5.64
N ILE A 95 -3.88 8.25 -6.82
CA ILE A 95 -5.25 8.80 -6.95
C ILE A 95 -6.28 7.77 -6.48
N GLY A 96 -6.11 6.51 -6.85
CA GLY A 96 -7.00 5.43 -6.41
C GLY A 96 -7.02 5.28 -4.89
N ILE A 97 -5.86 5.27 -4.26
CA ILE A 97 -5.72 5.18 -2.80
C ILE A 97 -6.40 6.36 -2.10
N GLN A 98 -6.16 7.58 -2.58
CA GLN A 98 -6.81 8.79 -2.04
C GLN A 98 -8.33 8.71 -2.16
N ALA A 99 -8.83 8.30 -3.32
CA ALA A 99 -10.27 8.16 -3.57
C ALA A 99 -10.90 7.09 -2.67
N ALA A 100 -10.21 5.96 -2.44
CA ALA A 100 -10.67 4.90 -1.55
C ALA A 100 -10.77 5.37 -0.10
N VAL A 101 -9.77 6.08 0.39
CA VAL A 101 -9.80 6.67 1.75
C VAL A 101 -10.93 7.69 1.90
N HIS A 102 -11.13 8.53 0.90
CA HIS A 102 -12.23 9.49 0.88
C HIS A 102 -13.59 8.77 0.91
N TRP A 103 -13.78 7.77 0.04
CA TRP A 103 -15.00 6.99 -0.02
C TRP A 103 -15.32 6.31 1.31
N LEU A 104 -14.34 5.71 1.98
CA LEU A 104 -14.54 5.09 3.30
C LEU A 104 -14.99 6.09 4.37
N GLY A 105 -14.46 7.31 4.32
CA GLY A 105 -14.83 8.37 5.25
C GLY A 105 -16.25 8.89 5.06
N GLU A 106 -16.76 8.90 3.82
CA GLU A 106 -18.07 9.43 3.43
C GLU A 106 -19.22 8.43 3.62
N GLN A 107 -18.93 7.17 3.98
CA GLN A 107 -19.98 6.17 4.15
C GLN A 107 -20.93 6.54 5.31
N GLU A 108 -22.21 6.25 5.15
CA GLU A 108 -23.22 6.58 6.18
C GLU A 108 -22.93 5.94 7.55
N TRP A 109 -22.27 4.79 7.56
CA TRP A 109 -21.87 4.08 8.78
C TRP A 109 -20.50 4.57 9.32
N SER A 110 -19.75 5.35 8.56
CA SER A 110 -18.43 5.88 8.97
C SER A 110 -18.59 7.09 9.89
N ASN A 111 -17.67 7.21 10.85
CA ASN A 111 -17.56 8.42 11.66
C ASN A 111 -16.60 9.46 11.04
N GLY A 112 -16.14 9.24 9.81
CA GLY A 112 -15.23 10.11 9.08
C GLY A 112 -13.76 9.98 9.47
N ASN A 113 -13.38 8.99 10.27
CA ASN A 113 -12.00 8.74 10.66
C ASN A 113 -11.49 7.44 10.01
N VAL A 114 -10.51 7.58 9.14
CA VAL A 114 -9.84 6.46 8.46
C VAL A 114 -8.38 6.43 8.89
N GLY A 115 -7.92 5.25 9.31
CA GLY A 115 -6.51 4.95 9.52
C GLY A 115 -6.03 3.95 8.47
N LEU A 116 -4.81 4.10 7.98
CA LEU A 116 -4.17 3.09 7.14
C LEU A 116 -3.11 2.33 7.93
N MET A 117 -3.09 1.02 7.75
CA MET A 117 -2.08 0.16 8.36
C MET A 117 -1.69 -0.93 7.37
N GLY A 118 -0.40 -1.13 7.16
CA GLY A 118 0.05 -2.15 6.25
C GLY A 118 1.53 -2.41 6.30
N LYS A 119 1.93 -3.59 5.82
CA LYS A 119 3.33 -4.03 5.77
C LYS A 119 3.82 -4.07 4.32
N SER A 120 5.11 -3.74 4.12
CA SER A 120 5.76 -3.83 2.82
C SER A 120 5.09 -2.91 1.79
N TYR A 121 4.57 -3.45 0.71
CA TYR A 121 3.79 -2.70 -0.28
C TYR A 121 2.64 -1.92 0.38
N ALA A 122 1.85 -2.60 1.23
CA ALA A 122 0.78 -1.95 1.99
C ALA A 122 1.30 -0.89 2.97
N GLY A 123 2.54 -0.97 3.41
CA GLY A 123 3.21 0.09 4.18
C GLY A 123 3.58 1.28 3.32
N THR A 124 3.96 1.07 2.05
CA THR A 124 4.24 2.15 1.10
C THR A 124 2.96 2.88 0.69
N THR A 125 1.83 2.17 0.48
CA THR A 125 0.53 2.82 0.18
C THR A 125 0.07 3.78 1.26
N ASN A 126 0.52 3.60 2.50
CA ASN A 126 0.28 4.57 3.57
C ASN A 126 0.93 5.93 3.28
N TRP A 127 2.15 5.93 2.73
CA TRP A 127 2.83 7.15 2.33
C TRP A 127 2.17 7.81 1.12
N GLU A 128 1.74 7.00 0.15
CA GLU A 128 0.98 7.47 -1.01
C GLU A 128 -0.33 8.15 -0.62
N ALA A 129 -1.05 7.58 0.35
CA ALA A 129 -2.25 8.22 0.89
C ALA A 129 -1.94 9.53 1.63
N ALA A 130 -0.79 9.63 2.27
CA ALA A 130 -0.41 10.78 3.07
C ALA A 130 0.18 11.94 2.27
N GLN A 131 0.71 11.70 1.07
CA GLN A 131 1.24 12.77 0.21
C GLN A 131 0.16 13.71 -0.32
N ASN A 132 -1.03 13.18 -0.63
CA ASN A 132 -2.22 13.95 -1.02
C ASN A 132 -3.43 13.45 -0.19
N PRO A 133 -3.46 13.78 1.12
CA PRO A 133 -4.37 13.13 2.04
C PRO A 133 -5.81 13.56 1.84
N SER A 134 -6.71 12.57 1.85
CA SER A 134 -8.12 12.86 2.13
C SER A 134 -8.26 13.48 3.53
N GLU A 135 -9.25 14.35 3.72
CA GLU A 135 -9.59 14.92 5.02
C GLU A 135 -9.96 13.86 6.08
N HIS A 136 -10.33 12.67 5.62
CA HIS A 136 -10.67 11.53 6.46
C HIS A 136 -9.43 10.76 6.98
N LEU A 137 -8.24 10.92 6.37
CA LEU A 137 -7.03 10.23 6.80
C LEU A 137 -6.47 10.81 8.09
N LYS A 138 -6.60 10.07 9.20
CA LYS A 138 -6.20 10.53 10.54
C LYS A 138 -4.86 9.97 11.00
N THR A 139 -4.53 8.75 10.60
CA THR A 139 -3.30 8.08 11.01
C THR A 139 -2.81 7.12 9.93
N ILE A 140 -1.51 6.96 9.85
CA ILE A 140 -0.86 5.93 9.04
C ILE A 140 0.10 5.11 9.89
N VAL A 141 0.14 3.81 9.63
CA VAL A 141 1.02 2.83 10.31
C VAL A 141 1.82 2.06 9.25
N PRO A 142 2.84 2.68 8.63
CA PRO A 142 3.70 2.00 7.67
C PRO A 142 4.63 1.03 8.39
N ILE A 143 4.45 -0.26 8.13
CA ILE A 143 5.28 -1.34 8.64
C ILE A 143 6.22 -1.77 7.53
N SER A 144 7.52 -1.56 7.68
CA SER A 144 8.54 -1.84 6.64
C SER A 144 8.11 -1.30 5.26
N GLY A 145 7.53 -0.10 5.23
CA GLY A 145 7.00 0.54 4.03
C GLY A 145 7.96 1.61 3.50
N SER A 146 8.48 1.42 2.29
CA SER A 146 9.38 2.39 1.66
C SER A 146 8.66 3.70 1.35
N ILE A 147 9.30 4.82 1.64
CA ILE A 147 8.78 6.15 1.31
C ILE A 147 9.12 6.61 -0.12
N GLY A 148 9.91 5.81 -0.81
CA GLY A 148 10.25 5.93 -2.22
C GLY A 148 10.80 4.60 -2.71
N VAL A 149 10.65 4.31 -3.99
CA VAL A 149 10.95 2.98 -4.54
C VAL A 149 12.27 2.90 -5.31
N GLN A 150 12.80 4.01 -5.83
CA GLN A 150 14.03 4.00 -6.63
C GLN A 150 15.16 3.24 -5.95
N GLN A 151 15.35 3.46 -4.66
CA GLN A 151 16.43 2.87 -3.88
C GLN A 151 16.22 1.37 -3.55
N MET A 152 15.03 0.83 -3.81
CA MET A 152 14.77 -0.61 -3.75
C MET A 152 15.25 -1.31 -5.03
N PHE A 153 15.28 -0.59 -6.14
CA PHE A 153 15.68 -1.11 -7.45
C PHE A 153 17.14 -0.78 -7.77
N TYR A 154 17.63 0.37 -7.32
CA TYR A 154 18.98 0.86 -7.59
C TYR A 154 19.67 1.35 -6.33
N ARG A 155 20.94 1.01 -6.20
CA ARG A 155 21.79 1.52 -5.13
C ARG A 155 23.14 1.94 -5.68
N ASN A 156 23.52 3.18 -5.44
CA ASN A 156 24.78 3.75 -5.93
C ASN A 156 25.00 3.56 -7.45
N GLY A 157 23.94 3.71 -8.24
CA GLY A 157 23.99 3.52 -9.69
C GLY A 157 24.03 2.05 -10.16
N SER A 158 23.83 1.10 -9.25
CA SER A 158 23.80 -0.33 -9.59
C SER A 158 22.42 -0.90 -9.34
N SER A 159 21.93 -1.72 -10.27
CA SER A 159 20.69 -2.48 -10.09
C SER A 159 20.83 -3.47 -8.93
N GLU A 160 19.84 -3.50 -8.06
CA GLU A 160 19.71 -4.45 -6.97
C GLU A 160 19.20 -5.81 -7.48
N ALA A 161 19.81 -6.91 -7.05
CA ALA A 161 19.39 -8.25 -7.47
C ALA A 161 17.92 -8.56 -7.12
N ARG A 162 17.42 -8.00 -6.03
CA ARG A 162 16.02 -8.13 -5.61
C ARG A 162 15.01 -7.42 -6.53
N ALA A 163 15.45 -6.47 -7.38
CA ALA A 163 14.58 -5.82 -8.35
C ALA A 163 13.86 -6.83 -9.25
N MET A 164 14.58 -7.90 -9.68
CA MET A 164 13.96 -8.99 -10.44
C MET A 164 12.85 -9.71 -9.69
N LEU A 165 13.00 -9.87 -8.37
CA LEU A 165 11.98 -10.53 -7.55
C LEU A 165 10.71 -9.69 -7.46
N TYR A 166 10.85 -8.38 -7.30
CA TYR A 166 9.69 -7.47 -7.25
C TYR A 166 8.92 -7.46 -8.56
N ASP A 167 9.64 -7.45 -9.66
CA ASP A 167 9.05 -7.47 -10.98
C ASP A 167 8.18 -8.72 -11.20
N VAL A 168 8.75 -9.91 -10.94
CA VAL A 168 8.00 -11.17 -11.01
C VAL A 168 6.79 -11.18 -10.07
N LEU A 169 6.92 -10.59 -8.88
CA LEU A 169 5.85 -10.53 -7.89
C LEU A 169 4.70 -9.64 -8.36
N TYR A 170 5.00 -8.49 -8.94
CA TYR A 170 3.98 -7.55 -9.42
C TYR A 170 3.32 -8.04 -10.71
N GLU A 171 4.08 -8.64 -11.62
CA GLU A 171 3.50 -9.34 -12.78
C GLU A 171 2.56 -10.47 -12.34
N GLY A 172 2.96 -11.25 -11.33
CA GLY A 172 2.14 -12.30 -10.77
C GLY A 172 0.83 -11.76 -10.20
N ALA A 173 0.89 -10.68 -9.42
CA ALA A 173 -0.30 -10.06 -8.83
C ALA A 173 -1.27 -9.54 -9.89
N THR A 174 -0.74 -9.02 -11.01
CA THR A 174 -1.55 -8.58 -12.15
C THR A 174 -2.13 -9.78 -12.92
N ALA A 175 -1.36 -10.85 -13.09
CA ALA A 175 -1.78 -12.06 -13.80
C ALA A 175 -2.93 -12.79 -13.09
N ASP A 176 -2.98 -12.72 -11.76
CA ASP A 176 -4.05 -13.33 -10.95
C ASP A 176 -5.31 -12.44 -10.86
N ALA A 177 -5.27 -11.23 -11.44
CA ALA A 177 -6.43 -10.36 -11.46
C ALA A 177 -7.60 -11.00 -12.20
N THR A 178 -8.77 -10.98 -11.60
CA THR A 178 -9.99 -11.53 -12.19
C THR A 178 -10.60 -10.60 -13.25
N SER A 179 -10.09 -9.37 -13.34
CA SER A 179 -10.54 -8.41 -14.34
C SER A 179 -10.03 -8.78 -15.73
N ASP A 180 -10.89 -8.64 -16.76
CA ASP A 180 -10.53 -8.81 -18.18
C ASP A 180 -9.48 -7.83 -18.69
N ASP A 181 -8.87 -7.06 -17.81
CA ASP A 181 -8.11 -5.85 -18.08
C ASP A 181 -6.66 -6.11 -18.45
N MET A 182 -6.14 -7.29 -18.09
CA MET A 182 -4.81 -7.76 -18.50
C MET A 182 -4.50 -7.58 -19.98
N ARG A 183 -5.53 -7.63 -20.83
CA ARG A 183 -5.37 -7.46 -22.29
C ARG A 183 -4.97 -6.06 -22.70
N PHE A 184 -5.14 -5.07 -21.84
CA PHE A 184 -4.92 -3.65 -22.14
C PHE A 184 -3.71 -3.07 -21.41
N CYS A 185 -3.15 -3.78 -20.45
CA CYS A 185 -2.14 -3.28 -19.51
C CYS A 185 -0.73 -3.86 -19.72
N THR A 186 -0.50 -4.61 -20.79
CA THR A 186 0.72 -5.41 -20.99
C THR A 186 2.03 -4.61 -21.06
N ASP A 187 1.96 -3.31 -21.31
CA ASP A 187 3.18 -2.53 -21.53
C ASP A 187 3.38 -1.35 -20.56
N ASP A 188 2.34 -0.92 -19.84
CA ASP A 188 2.39 0.36 -19.12
C ASP A 188 2.67 0.24 -17.61
N ALA A 189 2.23 -0.83 -16.97
CA ALA A 189 2.29 -0.92 -15.51
C ALA A 189 3.63 -1.41 -14.96
N ILE A 190 4.24 -2.37 -15.64
CA ILE A 190 5.43 -3.08 -15.18
C ILE A 190 6.61 -2.85 -16.13
N GLY A 191 6.36 -2.42 -17.35
CA GLY A 191 7.39 -2.19 -18.37
C GLY A 191 8.59 -1.35 -17.86
N PRO A 192 8.39 -0.26 -17.13
CA PRO A 192 9.47 0.52 -16.54
C PRO A 192 10.24 -0.21 -15.43
N LEU A 193 9.62 -1.17 -14.78
CA LEU A 193 10.20 -1.98 -13.70
C LEU A 193 10.66 -3.36 -14.16
N SER A 194 10.37 -3.74 -15.41
CA SER A 194 10.73 -5.06 -15.97
C SER A 194 12.21 -5.37 -15.80
N PRO A 195 12.59 -6.59 -15.36
CA PRO A 195 13.99 -6.97 -15.21
C PRO A 195 14.76 -6.82 -16.52
N PHE A 196 14.10 -7.00 -17.66
CA PHE A 196 14.74 -6.77 -18.95
C PHE A 196 15.01 -5.29 -19.20
N THR A 197 14.12 -4.40 -18.79
CA THR A 197 14.29 -2.95 -18.93
C THR A 197 15.16 -2.36 -17.82
N THR A 198 15.02 -2.81 -16.58
CA THR A 198 15.87 -2.36 -15.46
C THR A 198 17.28 -2.95 -15.54
N TRP A 199 17.40 -4.23 -15.90
CA TRP A 199 18.71 -4.90 -16.04
C TRP A 199 19.55 -4.32 -17.18
N PHE A 200 18.91 -3.91 -18.27
CA PHE A 200 19.59 -3.34 -19.44
C PHE A 200 19.56 -1.80 -19.48
N GLY A 201 19.04 -1.17 -18.45
CA GLY A 201 18.95 0.30 -18.37
C GLY A 201 18.00 0.95 -19.38
N ALA A 202 17.06 0.18 -19.93
CA ALA A 202 16.14 0.64 -20.97
C ALA A 202 14.78 1.12 -20.45
N GLY A 203 14.51 0.97 -19.14
CA GLY A 203 13.24 1.39 -18.51
C GLY A 203 13.18 2.91 -18.29
N LEU A 204 11.97 3.45 -18.18
CA LEU A 204 11.75 4.85 -17.87
C LEU A 204 12.36 5.26 -16.53
N GLY A 205 12.41 4.31 -15.58
CA GLY A 205 13.02 4.53 -14.27
C GLY A 205 14.55 4.71 -14.36
N GLY A 206 15.27 3.73 -14.92
CA GLY A 206 16.74 3.75 -14.95
C GLY A 206 17.39 3.92 -13.57
N ASP A 207 18.71 4.01 -13.55
CA ASP A 207 19.50 4.18 -12.32
C ASP A 207 19.64 5.63 -11.87
N GLU A 208 19.49 6.57 -12.80
CA GLU A 208 19.54 8.00 -12.52
C GLU A 208 18.17 8.51 -12.04
N TRP A 209 18.19 9.45 -11.09
CA TRP A 209 16.99 10.13 -10.62
C TRP A 209 16.36 10.95 -11.76
N ASN A 210 15.04 10.79 -11.96
CA ASN A 210 14.27 11.46 -12.99
C ASN A 210 12.80 11.63 -12.56
N ASP A 211 11.96 12.20 -13.43
CA ASP A 211 10.54 12.48 -13.14
C ASP A 211 9.75 11.22 -12.76
N TYR A 212 10.12 10.04 -13.30
CA TYR A 212 9.49 8.77 -12.94
C TYR A 212 9.72 8.42 -11.46
N TRP A 213 10.93 8.60 -10.96
CA TRP A 213 11.25 8.36 -9.55
C TRP A 213 10.75 9.46 -8.64
N ASP A 214 10.72 10.72 -9.14
CA ASP A 214 10.21 11.86 -8.39
C ASP A 214 8.71 11.68 -8.09
N GLU A 215 7.92 11.22 -9.06
CA GLU A 215 6.51 10.86 -8.86
C GLU A 215 6.31 9.78 -7.80
N ARG A 216 7.31 8.91 -7.60
CA ARG A 216 7.28 7.75 -6.69
C ARG A 216 8.06 7.97 -5.39
N TYR A 217 8.34 9.22 -5.03
CA TYR A 217 9.01 9.59 -3.79
C TYR A 217 8.16 10.58 -2.99
N HIS A 218 7.58 10.11 -1.91
CA HIS A 218 6.45 10.77 -1.25
C HIS A 218 6.82 11.67 -0.05
N LEU A 219 8.10 11.70 0.38
CA LEU A 219 8.46 12.31 1.68
C LEU A 219 8.16 13.81 1.73
N GLN A 220 8.51 14.57 0.70
CA GLN A 220 8.32 16.01 0.74
C GLN A 220 6.83 16.38 0.74
N ASP A 221 6.04 15.71 -0.11
CA ASP A 221 4.60 15.94 -0.17
C ASP A 221 3.90 15.54 1.14
N VAL A 222 4.35 14.47 1.80
CA VAL A 222 3.86 14.10 3.14
C VAL A 222 4.18 15.18 4.16
N ILE A 223 5.39 15.72 4.15
CA ILE A 223 5.80 16.81 5.06
C ILE A 223 4.91 18.04 4.85
N ASP A 224 4.63 18.41 3.63
CA ASP A 224 3.90 19.62 3.28
C ASP A 224 2.39 19.47 3.53
N ASN A 225 1.82 18.34 3.22
CA ASN A 225 0.37 18.14 3.14
C ASN A 225 -0.23 17.39 4.34
N TYR A 226 0.48 16.41 4.92
CA TYR A 226 -0.10 15.54 5.93
C TYR A 226 -0.16 16.19 7.32
N LYS A 227 -1.32 16.08 7.97
CA LYS A 227 -1.55 16.65 9.31
C LYS A 227 -1.99 15.61 10.34
N GLY A 228 -2.07 14.33 9.94
CA GLY A 228 -2.38 13.21 10.82
C GLY A 228 -1.18 12.72 11.62
N SER A 229 -1.32 11.57 12.26
CA SER A 229 -0.24 10.92 13.01
C SER A 229 0.41 9.79 12.20
N VAL A 230 1.69 9.54 12.48
CA VAL A 230 2.49 8.50 11.83
C VAL A 230 3.09 7.58 12.88
N TYR A 231 2.90 6.26 12.72
CA TYR A 231 3.55 5.26 13.53
C TYR A 231 4.38 4.32 12.68
N ILE A 232 5.69 4.57 12.59
CA ILE A 232 6.61 3.78 11.77
C ILE A 232 7.00 2.52 12.54
N VAL A 233 6.88 1.35 11.92
CA VAL A 233 7.36 0.07 12.45
C VAL A 233 8.38 -0.52 11.48
N TRP A 234 9.60 -0.86 11.97
CA TRP A 234 10.64 -1.38 11.07
C TRP A 234 11.57 -2.39 11.72
N GLY A 235 11.89 -3.45 10.97
CA GLY A 235 12.92 -4.42 11.32
C GLY A 235 14.31 -3.92 10.92
N LEU A 236 15.25 -3.90 11.87
CA LEU A 236 16.64 -3.48 11.59
C LEU A 236 17.42 -4.49 10.74
N GLN A 237 16.88 -5.72 10.61
CA GLN A 237 17.43 -6.80 9.78
C GLN A 237 16.58 -7.03 8.52
N ASP A 238 15.75 -6.07 8.16
CA ASP A 238 14.96 -6.13 6.95
C ASP A 238 15.85 -5.98 5.73
N TRP A 239 16.06 -7.08 5.01
CA TRP A 239 16.84 -7.10 3.78
C TRP A 239 15.99 -6.83 2.54
N ASN A 240 14.66 -6.94 2.68
CA ASN A 240 13.72 -6.74 1.60
C ASN A 240 13.43 -5.23 1.40
N VAL A 241 12.95 -4.56 2.46
CA VAL A 241 12.78 -3.11 2.46
C VAL A 241 13.73 -2.53 3.50
N ASP A 242 14.82 -1.93 3.06
CA ASP A 242 15.92 -1.52 3.93
C ASP A 242 15.51 -0.50 4.99
N PRO A 243 15.92 -0.69 6.24
CA PRO A 243 15.54 0.18 7.34
C PRO A 243 16.21 1.56 7.31
N TYR A 244 17.18 1.79 6.43
CA TYR A 244 17.93 3.03 6.40
C TYR A 244 17.06 4.26 6.09
N HIS A 245 15.90 4.07 5.45
CA HIS A 245 14.91 5.12 5.24
C HIS A 245 14.17 5.53 6.52
N ALA A 246 14.01 4.62 7.48
CA ALA A 246 13.13 4.82 8.64
C ALA A 246 13.58 5.99 9.53
N PHE A 247 14.88 6.04 9.86
CA PHE A 247 15.39 7.03 10.80
C PHE A 247 15.44 8.44 10.23
N PRO A 248 15.96 8.68 9.01
CA PRO A 248 15.88 10.01 8.38
C PRO A 248 14.43 10.49 8.25
N THR A 249 13.52 9.61 7.82
CA THR A 249 12.09 9.93 7.68
C THR A 249 11.49 10.35 9.02
N HIS A 250 11.74 9.58 10.10
CA HIS A 250 11.27 9.94 11.44
C HIS A 250 11.72 11.35 11.83
N GLN A 251 13.01 11.65 11.66
CA GLN A 251 13.55 12.94 12.07
C GLN A 251 12.96 14.08 11.25
N LEU A 252 12.87 13.94 9.93
CA LEU A 252 12.30 14.96 9.05
C LEU A 252 10.82 15.23 9.34
N LEU A 253 10.01 14.20 9.56
CA LEU A 253 8.60 14.35 9.95
C LEU A 253 8.47 15.06 11.31
N LYS A 254 9.32 14.70 12.27
CA LYS A 254 9.35 15.33 13.60
C LYS A 254 9.74 16.81 13.52
N ASP A 255 10.73 17.15 12.72
CA ASP A 255 11.19 18.54 12.52
C ASP A 255 10.13 19.38 11.80
N ALA A 256 9.32 18.76 10.95
CA ALA A 256 8.13 19.36 10.33
C ALA A 256 6.92 19.49 11.28
N GLY A 257 7.03 19.03 12.52
CA GLY A 257 5.95 19.10 13.52
C GLY A 257 4.87 18.04 13.39
N ILE A 258 5.06 17.02 12.56
CA ILE A 258 4.14 15.89 12.44
C ILE A 258 4.27 15.00 13.68
N ASN A 259 3.14 14.54 14.22
CA ASN A 259 3.12 13.62 15.36
C ASN A 259 3.61 12.23 14.90
N VAL A 260 4.88 11.96 15.01
CA VAL A 260 5.52 10.72 14.58
C VAL A 260 6.08 9.93 15.76
N ARG A 261 5.86 8.62 15.72
CA ARG A 261 6.51 7.63 16.60
C ARG A 261 7.12 6.54 15.74
N THR A 262 8.19 5.92 16.25
CA THR A 262 8.85 4.80 15.56
C THR A 262 9.18 3.69 16.55
N ILE A 263 8.89 2.47 16.18
CA ILE A 263 9.44 1.27 16.82
C ILE A 263 10.35 0.56 15.82
N ALA A 264 11.56 0.27 16.25
CA ALA A 264 12.53 -0.50 15.47
C ALA A 264 13.12 -1.61 16.35
N GLY A 265 13.26 -2.80 15.79
CA GLY A 265 13.77 -3.95 16.53
C GLY A 265 14.58 -4.90 15.68
N GLN A 266 15.18 -5.88 16.33
CA GLN A 266 16.08 -6.86 15.69
C GLN A 266 15.28 -7.98 15.01
N TRP A 267 14.47 -7.65 14.05
CA TRP A 267 13.73 -8.56 13.20
C TRP A 267 13.89 -8.21 11.72
N GLY A 268 13.61 -9.18 10.87
CA GLY A 268 13.60 -9.03 9.41
C GLY A 268 12.26 -8.53 8.89
N HIS A 269 12.04 -8.70 7.60
CA HIS A 269 10.82 -8.25 6.92
C HIS A 269 9.52 -8.90 7.46
N ASN A 270 9.60 -10.16 7.86
CA ASN A 270 8.49 -10.87 8.49
C ASN A 270 8.51 -10.66 9.99
N LEU A 271 8.22 -9.45 10.44
CA LEU A 271 8.20 -9.08 11.85
C LEU A 271 7.78 -10.25 12.73
N SER A 272 8.67 -10.69 13.61
CA SER A 272 8.29 -11.65 14.63
C SER A 272 7.45 -10.93 15.68
N LEU A 273 6.15 -10.91 15.50
CA LEU A 273 5.18 -10.34 16.45
C LEU A 273 5.23 -11.05 17.81
N ILE A 274 5.91 -12.20 17.88
CA ILE A 274 6.14 -12.95 19.12
C ILE A 274 7.01 -12.17 20.12
N HIS A 275 7.72 -11.15 19.68
CA HIS A 275 8.63 -10.35 20.52
C HIS A 275 8.11 -8.93 20.80
N ILE A 276 6.90 -8.61 20.37
CA ILE A 276 6.19 -7.39 20.72
C ILE A 276 5.07 -7.70 21.70
#